data_f06642d9a36ec7799cbe08f428240b5b
#
_entry.id   f06642d9a36ec7799cbe08f428240b5b
#
_cell.length_a   1.000
_cell.length_b   1.000
_cell.length_c   1.000
_cell.angle_alpha   90.00
_cell.angle_beta   90.00
_cell.angle_gamma   90.00
#
_symmetry.space_group_name_H-M   'P 1'
#
loop_
_entity.id
_entity.type
_entity.pdbx_description
1 polymer ?
#
loop_
_entity_poly.entity_id
_entity_poly.type
_entity_poly.pdbx_seq_one_letter_code
_entity_poly.pdbx_strand_id
1 'polypeptide(L)'
;MKIKLLFFLFNLTSLFSFSQVKITGEWQGIMFENSDSIKNSKPVYFSFYLVNGLLEGRFREELYGKTGYSIASLTGKSSSKNKINFQLKKYSKNSSFQLYNCLLKFNLRYNEKNGYLEGEYECIKNTSIKGKIILFRAQFVFNETSANLVSHNWIDRFIFDIENGISSQERRLSELKEFKFESIYFESDKSIIKEEFEEYLMNIVKILFSHSDIRIKVIGNTDSDGSDGYNEKLSKKRAEAIMEFLLNNGVKKERIEFEFRGEKKPVKSNKTGEGKKKNRRVDFEFI
;
A
#
# COMPACT_ATOMS: atom_id res chain seq x y z
N MET A 1 8.42 37.26 57.63
CA MET A 1 8.02 35.97 56.99
C MET A 1 7.97 36.19 55.49
N LYS A 2 9.03 35.79 54.78
CA LYS A 2 9.18 36.06 53.33
C LYS A 2 8.71 34.78 52.57
N ILE A 3 7.61 34.90 51.84
CA ILE A 3 7.10 33.86 50.98
C ILE A 3 7.91 33.86 49.67
N LYS A 4 8.69 32.79 49.43
CA LYS A 4 9.37 32.57 48.17
C LYS A 4 8.37 31.96 47.18
N LEU A 5 8.02 32.73 46.18
CA LEU A 5 7.23 32.26 45.04
C LEU A 5 8.14 31.45 44.09
N LEU A 6 7.92 30.13 44.02
CA LEU A 6 8.64 29.23 43.13
C LEU A 6 7.94 29.25 41.76
N PHE A 7 8.56 29.91 40.78
CA PHE A 7 8.11 29.85 39.39
C PHE A 7 8.51 28.49 38.82
N PHE A 8 7.53 27.60 38.60
CA PHE A 8 7.69 26.41 37.77
C PHE A 8 7.61 26.85 36.30
N LEU A 9 8.76 26.96 35.65
CA LEU A 9 8.85 27.07 34.21
C LEU A 9 8.47 25.69 33.59
N PHE A 10 7.21 25.58 33.17
CA PHE A 10 6.79 24.49 32.30
C PHE A 10 7.43 24.74 30.92
N ASN A 11 8.55 24.06 30.66
CA ASN A 11 9.09 23.93 29.30
C ASN A 11 8.10 23.11 28.47
N LEU A 12 7.21 23.81 27.77
CA LEU A 12 6.39 23.25 26.72
C LEU A 12 7.30 23.03 25.51
N THR A 13 8.10 21.97 25.53
CA THR A 13 8.68 21.44 24.30
C THR A 13 7.53 20.84 23.51
N SER A 14 6.97 21.65 22.61
CA SER A 14 6.09 21.16 21.56
C SER A 14 6.88 20.14 20.76
N LEU A 15 6.65 18.86 21.07
CA LEU A 15 7.03 17.74 20.23
C LEU A 15 6.23 17.87 18.92
N PHE A 16 6.74 18.66 18.00
CA PHE A 16 6.40 18.50 16.59
C PHE A 16 6.91 17.11 16.21
N SER A 17 6.07 16.10 16.37
CA SER A 17 6.25 14.82 15.71
C SER A 17 6.07 15.07 14.22
N PHE A 18 7.15 15.44 13.54
CA PHE A 18 7.20 15.29 12.10
C PHE A 18 6.88 13.83 11.81
N SER A 19 5.75 13.59 11.19
CA SER A 19 5.40 12.27 10.67
C SER A 19 6.59 11.80 9.82
N GLN A 20 7.39 10.90 10.38
CA GLN A 20 8.46 10.26 9.61
C GLN A 20 7.79 9.51 8.48
N VAL A 21 8.11 9.85 7.25
CA VAL A 21 7.66 9.08 6.09
C VAL A 21 8.09 7.64 6.34
N LYS A 22 7.12 6.77 6.50
CA LYS A 22 7.38 5.36 6.81
C LYS A 22 7.92 4.69 5.55
N ILE A 23 9.24 4.55 5.45
CA ILE A 23 9.90 3.95 4.28
C ILE A 23 9.65 2.44 4.19
N THR A 24 9.31 1.78 5.30
CA THR A 24 8.98 0.33 5.33
C THR A 24 7.71 0.00 4.56
N GLY A 25 7.60 -1.21 4.05
CA GLY A 25 6.45 -1.73 3.31
C GLY A 25 6.83 -2.24 1.92
N GLU A 26 5.86 -2.22 1.02
CA GLU A 26 5.99 -2.76 -0.33
C GLU A 26 6.44 -1.69 -1.32
N TRP A 27 7.41 -2.05 -2.16
CA TRP A 27 7.94 -1.20 -3.21
C TRP A 27 8.07 -1.99 -4.51
N GLN A 28 7.80 -1.35 -5.62
CA GLN A 28 8.04 -1.89 -6.95
C GLN A 28 8.75 -0.85 -7.81
N GLY A 29 9.46 -1.30 -8.81
CA GLY A 29 10.15 -0.39 -9.70
C GLY A 29 11.06 -1.12 -10.67
N ILE A 30 12.07 -0.42 -11.12
CA ILE A 30 12.99 -0.87 -12.16
C ILE A 30 14.44 -0.81 -11.71
N MET A 31 15.22 -1.73 -12.25
CA MET A 31 16.66 -1.81 -12.07
C MET A 31 17.34 -1.96 -13.44
N PHE A 32 18.40 -1.19 -13.70
CA PHE A 32 19.12 -1.21 -14.96
C PHE A 32 20.62 -0.94 -14.75
N GLU A 33 21.46 -1.49 -15.60
CA GLU A 33 22.92 -1.32 -15.54
C GLU A 33 23.33 0.08 -15.99
N ASN A 34 24.44 0.60 -15.47
CA ASN A 34 24.91 1.95 -15.81
C ASN A 34 25.26 2.13 -17.30
N SER A 35 25.61 1.03 -17.96
CA SER A 35 25.91 1.00 -19.41
C SER A 35 24.67 0.87 -20.29
N ASP A 36 23.51 0.68 -19.68
CA ASP A 36 22.29 0.30 -20.40
C ASP A 36 21.26 1.43 -20.40
N SER A 37 20.33 1.36 -21.34
CA SER A 37 19.19 2.27 -21.39
C SER A 37 18.19 1.92 -20.29
N ILE A 38 17.52 2.92 -19.73
CA ILE A 38 16.40 2.72 -18.81
C ILE A 38 15.30 1.84 -19.43
N LYS A 39 15.18 1.81 -20.75
CA LYS A 39 14.22 0.96 -21.49
C LYS A 39 14.54 -0.53 -21.42
N ASN A 40 15.77 -0.90 -21.06
CA ASN A 40 16.20 -2.29 -20.85
C ASN A 40 16.09 -2.71 -19.36
N SER A 41 15.30 -1.98 -18.60
CA SER A 41 15.13 -2.20 -17.16
C SER A 41 14.51 -3.55 -16.84
N LYS A 42 14.86 -4.07 -15.67
CA LYS A 42 14.27 -5.27 -15.07
C LYS A 42 13.27 -4.85 -14.00
N PRO A 43 12.07 -5.43 -13.96
CA PRO A 43 11.12 -5.21 -12.89
C PRO A 43 11.63 -5.80 -11.58
N VAL A 44 11.55 -5.01 -10.52
CA VAL A 44 11.98 -5.42 -9.18
C VAL A 44 10.96 -5.04 -8.13
N TYR A 45 10.92 -5.83 -7.08
CA TYR A 45 9.99 -5.69 -5.97
C TYR A 45 10.72 -5.86 -4.64
N PHE A 46 10.39 -5.02 -3.67
CA PHE A 46 10.92 -5.07 -2.32
C PHE A 46 9.76 -5.10 -1.34
N SER A 47 9.84 -6.00 -0.38
CA SER A 47 8.98 -6.02 0.80
C SER A 47 9.87 -5.99 2.01
N PHE A 48 9.82 -4.95 2.85
CA PHE A 48 10.68 -4.87 4.03
C PHE A 48 10.04 -4.11 5.18
N TYR A 49 10.35 -4.57 6.39
CA TYR A 49 9.81 -4.07 7.63
C TYR A 49 10.90 -3.94 8.68
N LEU A 50 10.64 -3.16 9.73
CA LEU A 50 11.54 -3.04 10.87
C LEU A 50 11.30 -4.20 11.83
N VAL A 51 12.34 -5.04 12.02
CA VAL A 51 12.34 -6.19 12.93
C VAL A 51 13.56 -6.06 13.84
N ASN A 52 13.34 -5.94 15.13
CA ASN A 52 14.43 -5.83 16.14
C ASN A 52 15.49 -4.76 15.81
N GLY A 53 15.07 -3.62 15.25
CA GLY A 53 15.97 -2.52 14.89
C GLY A 53 16.72 -2.68 13.57
N LEU A 54 16.51 -3.79 12.85
CA LEU A 54 17.00 -4.03 11.50
C LEU A 54 15.86 -3.97 10.50
N LEU A 55 16.18 -3.63 9.28
CA LEU A 55 15.25 -3.78 8.16
C LEU A 55 15.43 -5.18 7.59
N GLU A 56 14.38 -5.98 7.68
CA GLU A 56 14.35 -7.33 7.13
C GLU A 56 13.23 -7.47 6.11
N GLY A 57 13.45 -8.33 5.11
CA GLY A 57 12.44 -8.50 4.09
C GLY A 57 12.91 -9.36 2.92
N ARG A 58 12.33 -9.07 1.76
CA ARG A 58 12.50 -9.83 0.52
C ARG A 58 12.66 -8.93 -0.66
N PHE A 59 13.45 -9.42 -1.59
CA PHE A 59 13.69 -8.86 -2.90
C PHE A 59 13.25 -9.87 -3.95
N ARG A 60 12.57 -9.41 -4.97
CA ARG A 60 12.24 -10.18 -6.16
C ARG A 60 12.63 -9.39 -7.39
N GLU A 61 13.29 -10.04 -8.34
CA GLU A 61 13.55 -9.53 -9.69
C GLU A 61 12.89 -10.43 -10.71
N GLU A 62 12.46 -9.86 -11.82
CA GLU A 62 11.78 -10.57 -12.90
C GLU A 62 12.40 -10.23 -14.25
N LEU A 63 12.14 -11.07 -15.25
CA LEU A 63 12.48 -10.78 -16.65
C LEU A 63 11.33 -10.03 -17.30
N TYR A 64 11.62 -8.87 -17.88
CA TYR A 64 10.62 -8.13 -18.65
C TYR A 64 10.14 -8.92 -19.88
N GLY A 65 8.83 -9.08 -20.02
CA GLY A 65 8.22 -9.78 -21.15
C GLY A 65 8.51 -11.28 -21.26
N LYS A 66 9.11 -11.91 -20.23
CA LYS A 66 9.45 -13.34 -20.20
C LYS A 66 9.07 -13.95 -18.85
N THR A 67 8.90 -15.26 -18.84
CA THR A 67 8.76 -16.03 -17.60
C THR A 67 10.13 -16.22 -16.97
N GLY A 68 10.31 -15.77 -15.74
CA GLY A 68 11.54 -15.95 -14.98
C GLY A 68 11.65 -14.93 -13.86
N TYR A 69 11.99 -15.41 -12.68
CA TYR A 69 12.15 -14.58 -11.51
C TYR A 69 13.14 -15.17 -10.51
N SER A 70 13.69 -14.32 -9.67
CA SER A 70 14.50 -14.72 -8.53
C SER A 70 13.97 -14.06 -7.26
N ILE A 71 13.97 -14.79 -6.15
CA ILE A 71 13.60 -14.25 -4.83
C ILE A 71 14.77 -14.42 -3.89
N ALA A 72 15.11 -13.36 -3.16
CA ALA A 72 16.15 -13.39 -2.14
C ALA A 72 15.67 -12.75 -0.84
N SER A 73 16.17 -13.25 0.30
CA SER A 73 16.05 -12.55 1.56
C SER A 73 16.99 -11.35 1.58
N LEU A 74 16.53 -10.24 2.17
CA LEU A 74 17.35 -9.03 2.34
C LEU A 74 17.39 -8.62 3.81
N THR A 75 18.46 -7.96 4.16
CA THR A 75 18.60 -7.27 5.44
C THR A 75 19.24 -5.91 5.21
N GLY A 76 18.93 -4.94 6.06
CA GLY A 76 19.47 -3.60 5.91
C GLY A 76 19.41 -2.79 7.18
N LYS A 77 19.96 -1.59 7.08
CA LYS A 77 19.92 -0.57 8.13
C LYS A 77 19.57 0.77 7.53
N SER A 78 18.84 1.57 8.29
CA SER A 78 18.72 2.98 7.99
C SER A 78 19.98 3.69 8.48
N SER A 79 20.67 4.37 7.58
CA SER A 79 21.87 5.15 7.92
C SER A 79 21.55 6.61 8.23
N SER A 80 20.38 7.08 7.83
CA SER A 80 19.79 8.39 8.20
C SER A 80 18.29 8.37 7.91
N LYS A 81 17.59 9.47 8.22
CA LYS A 81 16.13 9.59 8.02
C LYS A 81 15.65 9.06 6.65
N ASN A 82 16.43 9.28 5.58
CA ASN A 82 16.03 9.00 4.20
C ASN A 82 16.98 8.04 3.46
N LYS A 83 18.00 7.48 4.12
CA LYS A 83 18.99 6.59 3.48
C LYS A 83 18.91 5.19 4.06
N ILE A 84 18.86 4.21 3.20
CA ILE A 84 18.79 2.80 3.55
C ILE A 84 19.87 2.05 2.77
N ASN A 85 20.59 1.19 3.48
CA ASN A 85 21.52 0.26 2.89
C ASN A 85 20.99 -1.15 3.06
N PHE A 86 20.81 -1.87 1.96
CA PHE A 86 20.40 -3.27 1.95
C PHE A 86 21.48 -4.17 1.39
N GLN A 87 21.42 -5.42 1.83
CA GLN A 87 22.22 -6.51 1.28
C GLN A 87 21.35 -7.77 1.13
N LEU A 88 21.42 -8.41 -0.03
CA LEU A 88 20.86 -9.73 -0.22
C LEU A 88 21.66 -10.76 0.56
N LYS A 89 21.00 -11.70 1.22
CA LYS A 89 21.62 -12.75 2.05
C LYS A 89 21.67 -14.08 1.32
N LYS A 90 20.53 -14.51 0.80
CA LYS A 90 20.39 -15.82 0.18
C LYS A 90 19.23 -15.78 -0.81
N TYR A 91 19.43 -16.36 -1.99
CA TYR A 91 18.35 -16.66 -2.89
C TYR A 91 17.57 -17.89 -2.37
N SER A 92 16.26 -17.75 -2.22
CA SER A 92 15.35 -18.80 -1.77
C SER A 92 14.70 -19.52 -2.96
N LYS A 93 14.59 -18.83 -4.09
CA LYS A 93 14.00 -19.35 -5.32
C LYS A 93 14.73 -18.73 -6.52
N ASN A 94 15.17 -19.59 -7.42
CA ASN A 94 15.71 -19.20 -8.72
C ASN A 94 14.94 -19.96 -9.77
N SER A 95 14.30 -19.24 -10.69
CA SER A 95 13.98 -19.85 -11.96
C SER A 95 15.29 -20.05 -12.76
N SER A 96 15.30 -20.87 -13.77
CA SER A 96 16.48 -21.26 -14.58
C SER A 96 17.32 -20.11 -15.16
N PHE A 97 16.97 -18.86 -14.86
CA PHE A 97 17.69 -17.66 -15.22
C PHE A 97 18.11 -16.90 -13.95
N GLN A 98 19.26 -17.24 -13.40
CA GLN A 98 19.96 -16.30 -12.52
C GLN A 98 20.38 -15.08 -13.34
N LEU A 99 19.72 -13.96 -13.14
CA LEU A 99 20.10 -12.70 -13.77
C LEU A 99 21.49 -12.25 -13.32
N TYR A 100 21.85 -12.58 -12.09
CA TYR A 100 23.19 -12.35 -11.55
C TYR A 100 23.64 -13.55 -10.70
N ASN A 101 24.83 -14.07 -10.97
CA ASN A 101 25.47 -15.08 -10.12
C ASN A 101 26.04 -14.46 -8.83
N CYS A 102 25.46 -13.41 -8.32
CA CYS A 102 25.97 -12.72 -7.15
C CYS A 102 24.84 -12.13 -6.27
N LEU A 103 25.17 -11.95 -5.01
CA LEU A 103 24.34 -11.20 -4.09
C LEU A 103 24.56 -9.70 -4.29
N LEU A 104 23.49 -8.94 -4.30
CA LEU A 104 23.53 -7.49 -4.50
C LEU A 104 23.51 -6.76 -3.17
N LYS A 105 24.16 -5.61 -3.12
CA LYS A 105 23.97 -4.58 -2.11
C LYS A 105 23.37 -3.34 -2.77
N PHE A 106 22.55 -2.64 -2.00
CA PHE A 106 21.78 -1.48 -2.45
C PHE A 106 22.04 -0.31 -1.51
N ASN A 107 22.28 0.86 -2.09
CA ASN A 107 22.37 2.13 -1.37
C ASN A 107 21.20 3.01 -1.85
N LEU A 108 20.13 3.05 -1.09
CA LEU A 108 18.89 3.71 -1.47
C LEU A 108 18.66 4.99 -0.67
N ARG A 109 18.04 5.96 -1.31
CA ARG A 109 17.61 7.20 -0.70
C ARG A 109 16.15 7.49 -1.07
N TYR A 110 15.33 7.75 -0.08
CA TYR A 110 13.99 8.28 -0.31
C TYR A 110 14.10 9.76 -0.68
N ASN A 111 13.60 10.10 -1.84
CA ASN A 111 13.56 11.46 -2.36
C ASN A 111 12.21 12.09 -1.99
N GLU A 112 12.21 12.97 -1.00
CA GLU A 112 10.98 13.62 -0.51
C GLU A 112 10.30 14.50 -1.57
N LYS A 113 11.02 14.96 -2.59
CA LYS A 113 10.47 15.82 -3.64
C LYS A 113 9.61 15.05 -4.64
N ASN A 114 10.10 13.88 -5.08
CA ASN A 114 9.41 13.08 -6.07
C ASN A 114 8.73 11.82 -5.50
N GLY A 115 9.00 11.47 -4.22
CA GLY A 115 8.41 10.32 -3.54
C GLY A 115 8.95 8.96 -3.99
N TYR A 116 10.03 8.92 -4.74
CA TYR A 116 10.70 7.68 -5.13
C TYR A 116 11.75 7.25 -4.11
N LEU A 117 11.95 5.94 -4.00
CA LEU A 117 13.10 5.34 -3.33
C LEU A 117 14.11 4.96 -4.42
N GLU A 118 15.19 5.70 -4.53
CA GLU A 118 16.12 5.63 -5.64
C GLU A 118 17.57 5.49 -5.17
N GLY A 119 18.42 4.91 -6.01
CA GLY A 119 19.83 4.76 -5.69
C GLY A 119 20.58 3.83 -6.61
N GLU A 120 21.56 3.17 -6.06
CA GLU A 120 22.49 2.31 -6.79
C GLU A 120 22.52 0.92 -6.19
N TYR A 121 22.83 -0.05 -7.05
CA TYR A 121 23.13 -1.41 -6.63
C TYR A 121 24.48 -1.84 -7.20
N GLU A 122 25.14 -2.76 -6.52
CA GLU A 122 26.32 -3.45 -7.02
C GLU A 122 26.40 -4.88 -6.52
N CYS A 123 27.06 -5.73 -7.27
CA CYS A 123 27.36 -7.10 -6.87
C CYS A 123 28.48 -7.13 -5.83
N ILE A 124 28.30 -7.90 -4.76
CA ILE A 124 29.25 -7.97 -3.65
C ILE A 124 30.60 -8.58 -4.09
N LYS A 125 30.54 -9.57 -4.99
CA LYS A 125 31.74 -10.29 -5.46
C LYS A 125 32.32 -9.76 -6.77
N ASN A 126 31.53 -9.00 -7.53
CA ASN A 126 31.96 -8.45 -8.82
C ASN A 126 31.43 -7.04 -9.01
N THR A 127 32.22 -6.05 -8.62
CA THR A 127 31.83 -4.63 -8.63
C THR A 127 31.70 -4.04 -10.05
N SER A 128 31.99 -4.80 -11.10
CA SER A 128 31.69 -4.38 -12.49
C SER A 128 30.18 -4.48 -12.77
N ILE A 129 29.47 -5.37 -12.06
CA ILE A 129 28.00 -5.49 -12.14
C ILE A 129 27.40 -4.46 -11.17
N LYS A 130 26.99 -3.34 -11.69
CA LYS A 130 26.40 -2.23 -10.95
C LYS A 130 25.43 -1.43 -11.81
N GLY A 131 24.52 -0.75 -11.16
CA GLY A 131 23.54 0.05 -11.87
C GLY A 131 22.68 0.89 -10.97
N LYS A 132 21.61 1.39 -11.54
CA LYS A 132 20.63 2.25 -10.88
C LYS A 132 19.34 1.50 -10.59
N ILE A 133 18.65 1.96 -9.57
CA ILE A 133 17.36 1.45 -9.16
C ILE A 133 16.43 2.60 -8.78
N ILE A 134 15.19 2.54 -9.23
CA ILE A 134 14.16 3.52 -8.92
C ILE A 134 12.89 2.75 -8.57
N LEU A 135 12.34 3.04 -7.38
CA LEU A 135 11.19 2.35 -6.82
C LEU A 135 10.10 3.36 -6.44
N PHE A 136 8.86 2.94 -6.61
CA PHE A 136 7.68 3.62 -6.07
C PHE A 136 6.86 2.65 -5.20
N ARG A 137 5.93 3.16 -4.41
CA ARG A 137 5.08 2.32 -3.57
C ARG A 137 4.30 1.32 -4.41
N ALA A 138 4.42 0.04 -4.07
CA ALA A 138 3.70 -1.01 -4.75
C ALA A 138 2.21 -0.98 -4.43
N GLN A 139 1.39 -1.36 -5.40
CA GLN A 139 -0.06 -1.49 -5.24
C GLN A 139 -0.49 -2.89 -4.78
N PHE A 140 0.45 -3.73 -4.39
CA PHE A 140 0.17 -5.10 -3.96
C PHE A 140 1.31 -5.65 -3.09
N VAL A 141 0.97 -6.62 -2.26
CA VAL A 141 1.96 -7.45 -1.55
C VAL A 141 2.40 -8.56 -2.48
N PHE A 142 3.68 -8.64 -2.80
CA PHE A 142 4.14 -9.74 -3.63
C PHE A 142 4.13 -11.07 -2.87
N ASN A 143 3.51 -12.07 -3.48
CA ASN A 143 3.44 -13.42 -2.94
C ASN A 143 4.58 -14.28 -3.54
N GLU A 144 5.31 -14.99 -2.69
CA GLU A 144 6.43 -15.85 -3.09
C GLU A 144 6.03 -17.04 -3.95
N THR A 145 4.80 -17.48 -3.84
CA THR A 145 4.31 -18.68 -4.53
C THR A 145 3.78 -18.38 -5.92
N SER A 146 3.48 -17.14 -6.25
CA SER A 146 2.98 -16.76 -7.56
C SER A 146 4.09 -16.79 -8.61
N ALA A 147 4.00 -17.72 -9.56
CA ALA A 147 4.91 -17.80 -10.71
C ALA A 147 4.75 -16.59 -11.65
N ASN A 148 3.56 -16.02 -11.69
CA ASN A 148 3.21 -14.85 -12.49
C ASN A 148 2.77 -13.74 -11.55
N LEU A 149 3.69 -12.90 -11.16
CA LEU A 149 3.30 -11.60 -10.63
C LEU A 149 2.98 -10.72 -11.82
N VAL A 150 1.85 -10.13 -11.81
CA VAL A 150 1.40 -8.96 -12.53
C VAL A 150 2.00 -8.79 -13.94
N SER A 151 1.17 -8.53 -14.90
CA SER A 151 1.62 -8.06 -16.21
C SER A 151 2.54 -6.85 -15.99
N HIS A 152 3.67 -6.80 -16.69
CA HIS A 152 4.62 -5.69 -16.59
C HIS A 152 4.12 -4.39 -17.29
N ASN A 153 2.82 -4.25 -17.51
CA ASN A 153 2.19 -3.12 -18.24
C ASN A 153 2.47 -1.76 -17.60
N TRP A 154 2.83 -1.74 -16.32
CA TRP A 154 3.16 -0.53 -15.61
C TRP A 154 4.54 0.05 -15.93
N ILE A 155 5.47 -0.74 -16.51
CA ILE A 155 6.88 -0.34 -16.70
C ILE A 155 7.00 0.80 -17.69
N ASP A 156 6.39 0.69 -18.86
CA ASP A 156 6.48 1.72 -19.90
C ASP A 156 5.92 3.05 -19.39
N ARG A 157 4.80 3.00 -18.65
CA ARG A 157 4.24 4.18 -18.00
C ARG A 157 5.18 4.73 -16.93
N PHE A 158 5.80 3.87 -16.14
CA PHE A 158 6.72 4.31 -15.09
C PHE A 158 8.00 4.94 -15.67
N ILE A 159 8.54 4.37 -16.74
CA ILE A 159 9.67 4.97 -17.47
C ILE A 159 9.28 6.35 -18.01
N PHE A 160 8.09 6.47 -18.63
CA PHE A 160 7.56 7.75 -19.08
C PHE A 160 7.46 8.76 -17.92
N ASP A 161 6.94 8.35 -16.76
CA ASP A 161 6.82 9.21 -15.59
C ASP A 161 8.19 9.73 -15.12
N ILE A 162 9.21 8.86 -15.09
CA ILE A 162 10.59 9.23 -14.72
C ILE A 162 11.17 10.21 -15.74
N GLU A 163 11.05 9.93 -17.05
CA GLU A 163 11.60 10.77 -18.13
C GLU A 163 10.94 12.15 -18.18
N ASN A 164 9.69 12.27 -17.75
CA ASN A 164 8.93 13.53 -17.71
C ASN A 164 8.91 14.19 -16.32
N GLY A 165 9.65 13.67 -15.34
CA GLY A 165 9.77 14.26 -14.02
C GLY A 165 8.47 14.20 -13.19
N ILE A 166 7.56 13.29 -13.52
CA ILE A 166 6.32 13.06 -12.78
C ILE A 166 6.65 12.41 -11.44
N SER A 167 6.21 13.02 -10.36
CA SER A 167 6.45 12.48 -9.01
C SER A 167 5.59 11.24 -8.72
N SER A 168 6.05 10.42 -7.78
CA SER A 168 5.27 9.30 -7.26
C SER A 168 3.92 9.74 -6.69
N GLN A 169 3.85 10.95 -6.14
CA GLN A 169 2.61 11.50 -5.61
C GLN A 169 1.62 11.85 -6.73
N GLU A 170 2.07 12.47 -7.82
CA GLU A 170 1.22 12.80 -8.97
C GLU A 170 0.71 11.52 -9.64
N ARG A 171 1.60 10.54 -9.87
CA ARG A 171 1.24 9.21 -10.34
C ARG A 171 0.16 8.58 -9.45
N ARG A 172 0.37 8.57 -8.15
CA ARG A 172 -0.55 8.03 -7.16
C ARG A 172 -1.92 8.73 -7.19
N LEU A 173 -1.94 10.06 -7.25
CA LEU A 173 -3.19 10.82 -7.35
C LEU A 173 -3.97 10.49 -8.63
N SER A 174 -3.28 10.23 -9.73
CA SER A 174 -3.91 9.75 -10.97
C SER A 174 -4.54 8.36 -10.77
N GLU A 175 -3.78 7.42 -10.21
CA GLU A 175 -4.26 6.05 -9.94
C GLU A 175 -5.47 6.02 -9.00
N LEU A 176 -5.46 6.84 -7.93
CA LEU A 176 -6.58 6.94 -6.99
C LEU A 176 -7.81 7.60 -7.59
N LYS A 177 -7.64 8.57 -8.48
CA LYS A 177 -8.76 9.20 -9.22
C LYS A 177 -9.41 8.23 -10.20
N GLU A 178 -8.64 7.33 -10.78
CA GLU A 178 -9.14 6.29 -11.68
C GLU A 178 -9.84 5.15 -10.92
N PHE A 179 -9.51 4.95 -9.63
CA PHE A 179 -10.16 3.93 -8.82
C PHE A 179 -11.60 4.34 -8.50
N LYS A 180 -12.54 3.57 -9.03
CA LYS A 180 -13.97 3.77 -8.78
C LYS A 180 -14.42 2.82 -7.67
N PHE A 181 -14.89 3.41 -6.57
CA PHE A 181 -15.54 2.63 -5.55
C PHE A 181 -16.87 2.07 -6.04
N GLU A 182 -17.07 0.80 -5.80
CA GLU A 182 -18.36 0.12 -5.95
C GLU A 182 -18.98 -0.11 -4.59
N SER A 183 -20.31 0.04 -4.51
CA SER A 183 -21.03 -0.25 -3.27
C SER A 183 -21.18 -1.74 -3.08
N ILE A 184 -21.01 -2.21 -1.83
CA ILE A 184 -21.30 -3.58 -1.43
C ILE A 184 -22.78 -3.67 -1.04
N TYR A 185 -23.54 -4.55 -1.69
CA TYR A 185 -24.97 -4.69 -1.46
C TYR A 185 -25.31 -5.87 -0.54
N PHE A 186 -26.31 -5.65 0.32
CA PHE A 186 -26.74 -6.61 1.32
C PHE A 186 -28.18 -7.06 1.09
N GLU A 187 -28.46 -8.30 1.50
CA GLU A 187 -29.83 -8.79 1.59
C GLU A 187 -30.64 -8.05 2.67
N SER A 188 -31.97 -8.15 2.60
CA SER A 188 -32.85 -7.58 3.62
C SER A 188 -32.50 -8.17 4.98
N ASP A 189 -32.42 -7.32 6.00
CA ASP A 189 -32.10 -7.67 7.39
C ASP A 189 -30.78 -8.41 7.62
N LYS A 190 -29.89 -8.43 6.60
CA LYS A 190 -28.58 -9.08 6.72
C LYS A 190 -27.44 -8.06 6.69
N SER A 191 -26.36 -8.44 7.39
CA SER A 191 -25.07 -7.77 7.39
C SER A 191 -23.93 -8.72 6.97
N ILE A 192 -24.26 -9.87 6.36
CA ILE A 192 -23.28 -10.84 5.89
C ILE A 192 -22.81 -10.40 4.51
N ILE A 193 -21.49 -10.31 4.32
CA ILE A 193 -20.86 -10.03 3.04
C ILE A 193 -21.09 -11.24 2.11
N LYS A 194 -21.51 -10.98 0.88
CA LYS A 194 -21.65 -12.03 -0.12
C LYS A 194 -20.29 -12.36 -0.72
N GLU A 195 -20.06 -13.61 -1.04
CA GLU A 195 -18.81 -14.12 -1.62
C GLU A 195 -18.40 -13.36 -2.90
N GLU A 196 -19.36 -12.95 -3.73
CA GLU A 196 -19.13 -12.17 -4.95
C GLU A 196 -18.37 -10.84 -4.72
N PHE A 197 -18.37 -10.29 -3.49
CA PHE A 197 -17.68 -9.05 -3.15
C PHE A 197 -16.29 -9.25 -2.53
N GLU A 198 -15.88 -10.47 -2.20
CA GLU A 198 -14.61 -10.72 -1.50
C GLU A 198 -13.41 -10.32 -2.36
N GLU A 199 -13.42 -10.62 -3.65
CA GLU A 199 -12.34 -10.23 -4.57
C GLU A 199 -12.20 -8.70 -4.63
N TYR A 200 -13.33 -7.99 -4.73
CA TYR A 200 -13.33 -6.53 -4.73
C TYR A 200 -12.80 -5.95 -3.42
N LEU A 201 -13.21 -6.49 -2.28
CA LEU A 201 -12.71 -6.08 -0.97
C LEU A 201 -11.21 -6.38 -0.82
N MET A 202 -10.73 -7.50 -1.36
CA MET A 202 -9.30 -7.80 -1.41
C MET A 202 -8.52 -6.80 -2.28
N ASN A 203 -9.12 -6.25 -3.34
CA ASN A 203 -8.50 -5.17 -4.11
C ASN A 203 -8.40 -3.88 -3.29
N ILE A 204 -9.41 -3.54 -2.48
CA ILE A 204 -9.31 -2.42 -1.53
C ILE A 204 -8.18 -2.66 -0.51
N VAL A 205 -8.06 -3.88 0.04
CA VAL A 205 -6.95 -4.26 0.94
C VAL A 205 -5.60 -4.02 0.28
N LYS A 206 -5.42 -4.47 -0.97
CA LYS A 206 -4.18 -4.28 -1.74
C LYS A 206 -3.83 -2.78 -1.89
N ILE A 207 -4.81 -1.94 -2.23
CA ILE A 207 -4.62 -0.48 -2.35
C ILE A 207 -4.20 0.12 -0.99
N LEU A 208 -4.86 -0.27 0.09
CA LEU A 208 -4.51 0.20 1.42
C LEU A 208 -3.10 -0.23 1.84
N PHE A 209 -2.64 -1.42 1.46
CA PHE A 209 -1.27 -1.85 1.73
C PHE A 209 -0.23 -1.08 0.92
N SER A 210 -0.51 -0.82 -0.35
CA SER A 210 0.40 -0.10 -1.23
C SER A 210 0.51 1.40 -0.91
N HIS A 211 -0.48 1.95 -0.22
CA HIS A 211 -0.56 3.37 0.12
C HIS A 211 -0.66 3.54 1.64
N SER A 212 0.47 3.49 2.34
CA SER A 212 0.53 3.43 3.81
C SER A 212 -0.07 4.64 4.55
N ASP A 213 -0.31 5.74 3.87
CA ASP A 213 -0.87 6.99 4.38
C ASP A 213 -2.35 7.20 4.04
N ILE A 214 -2.93 6.36 3.17
CA ILE A 214 -4.36 6.42 2.88
C ILE A 214 -5.14 5.72 3.99
N ARG A 215 -6.21 6.35 4.37
CA ARG A 215 -7.24 5.79 5.25
C ARG A 215 -8.50 5.56 4.42
N ILE A 216 -9.36 4.69 4.90
CA ILE A 216 -10.65 4.40 4.28
C ILE A 216 -11.78 4.67 5.25
N LYS A 217 -12.83 5.33 4.77
CA LYS A 217 -14.09 5.45 5.46
C LYS A 217 -15.09 4.45 4.87
N VAL A 218 -15.71 3.67 5.73
CA VAL A 218 -16.73 2.65 5.41
C VAL A 218 -18.07 3.17 5.87
N ILE A 219 -19.06 3.28 4.98
CA ILE A 219 -20.32 3.99 5.22
C ILE A 219 -21.50 3.02 5.04
N GLY A 220 -22.11 2.60 6.15
CA GLY A 220 -23.25 1.71 6.14
C GLY A 220 -24.59 2.43 5.91
N ASN A 221 -25.45 1.83 5.08
CA ASN A 221 -26.79 2.34 4.75
C ASN A 221 -27.84 1.23 4.78
N THR A 222 -29.10 1.59 4.97
CA THR A 222 -30.27 0.71 4.85
C THR A 222 -31.28 1.27 3.86
N ASP A 223 -32.24 0.45 3.50
CA ASP A 223 -33.52 0.94 2.97
C ASP A 223 -34.38 1.48 4.12
N SER A 224 -35.62 1.87 3.81
CA SER A 224 -36.57 2.44 4.79
C SER A 224 -37.49 1.41 5.44
N ASP A 225 -37.18 0.11 5.37
CA ASP A 225 -37.96 -0.90 6.06
C ASP A 225 -37.50 -0.98 7.52
N GLY A 226 -38.45 -0.91 8.46
CA GLY A 226 -38.19 -0.91 9.89
C GLY A 226 -38.23 0.48 10.54
N SER A 227 -37.85 0.55 11.81
CA SER A 227 -37.74 1.81 12.54
C SER A 227 -36.33 2.45 12.36
N ASP A 228 -36.25 3.78 12.53
CA ASP A 228 -34.99 4.52 12.47
C ASP A 228 -33.91 3.89 13.35
N GLY A 229 -34.25 3.57 14.61
CA GLY A 229 -33.29 2.97 15.54
C GLY A 229 -32.84 1.55 15.13
N TYR A 230 -33.72 0.79 14.47
CA TYR A 230 -33.38 -0.50 13.89
C TYR A 230 -32.42 -0.31 12.69
N ASN A 231 -32.75 0.60 11.78
CA ASN A 231 -31.94 0.88 10.59
C ASN A 231 -30.58 1.46 10.93
N GLU A 232 -30.47 2.27 11.98
CA GLU A 232 -29.19 2.74 12.48
C GLU A 232 -28.31 1.57 12.96
N LYS A 233 -28.86 0.65 13.76
CA LYS A 233 -28.12 -0.55 14.22
C LYS A 233 -27.75 -1.48 13.07
N LEU A 234 -28.62 -1.67 12.08
CA LEU A 234 -28.35 -2.54 10.93
C LEU A 234 -27.28 -1.94 10.01
N SER A 235 -27.34 -0.63 9.74
CA SER A 235 -26.30 0.06 8.97
C SER A 235 -24.93 -0.02 9.66
N LYS A 236 -24.90 0.10 10.99
CA LYS A 236 -23.69 -0.10 11.79
C LYS A 236 -23.14 -1.52 11.63
N LYS A 237 -23.97 -2.56 11.80
CA LYS A 237 -23.55 -3.96 11.62
C LYS A 237 -22.96 -4.23 10.22
N ARG A 238 -23.51 -3.61 9.17
CA ARG A 238 -22.98 -3.73 7.81
C ARG A 238 -21.59 -3.10 7.67
N ALA A 239 -21.41 -1.89 8.21
CA ALA A 239 -20.11 -1.24 8.23
C ALA A 239 -19.07 -2.02 9.05
N GLU A 240 -19.50 -2.57 10.21
CA GLU A 240 -18.66 -3.41 11.07
C GLU A 240 -18.21 -4.69 10.35
N ALA A 241 -19.10 -5.37 9.60
CA ALA A 241 -18.74 -6.56 8.84
C ALA A 241 -17.62 -6.28 7.81
N ILE A 242 -17.71 -5.15 7.10
CA ILE A 242 -16.65 -4.73 6.17
C ILE A 242 -15.37 -4.39 6.94
N MET A 243 -15.46 -3.66 8.04
CA MET A 243 -14.32 -3.33 8.88
C MET A 243 -13.61 -4.60 9.38
N GLU A 244 -14.35 -5.60 9.86
CA GLU A 244 -13.81 -6.89 10.30
C GLU A 244 -13.12 -7.62 9.14
N PHE A 245 -13.69 -7.62 7.95
CA PHE A 245 -13.03 -8.18 6.76
C PHE A 245 -11.68 -7.52 6.51
N LEU A 246 -11.61 -6.18 6.53
CA LEU A 246 -10.37 -5.43 6.33
C LEU A 246 -9.33 -5.71 7.42
N LEU A 247 -9.77 -5.77 8.69
CA LEU A 247 -8.90 -6.09 9.84
C LEU A 247 -8.34 -7.51 9.75
N ASN A 248 -9.18 -8.50 9.43
CA ASN A 248 -8.77 -9.90 9.29
C ASN A 248 -7.77 -10.09 8.14
N ASN A 249 -7.80 -9.21 7.14
CA ASN A 249 -6.84 -9.17 6.05
C ASN A 249 -5.67 -8.20 6.32
N GLY A 250 -5.44 -7.82 7.58
CA GLY A 250 -4.22 -7.13 8.03
C GLY A 250 -4.25 -5.61 7.92
N VAL A 251 -5.35 -4.98 7.49
CA VAL A 251 -5.47 -3.51 7.52
C VAL A 251 -5.54 -3.07 8.99
N LYS A 252 -4.73 -2.08 9.35
CA LYS A 252 -4.69 -1.59 10.73
C LYS A 252 -5.92 -0.76 11.07
N LYS A 253 -6.41 -0.91 12.30
CA LYS A 253 -7.63 -0.25 12.79
C LYS A 253 -7.60 1.28 12.65
N GLU A 254 -6.46 1.91 12.91
CA GLU A 254 -6.26 3.36 12.78
C GLU A 254 -6.38 3.88 11.34
N ARG A 255 -6.43 2.98 10.37
CA ARG A 255 -6.62 3.31 8.96
C ARG A 255 -8.05 3.18 8.47
N ILE A 256 -8.95 2.75 9.35
CA ILE A 256 -10.36 2.52 9.01
C ILE A 256 -11.21 3.46 9.85
N GLU A 257 -11.97 4.32 9.21
CA GLU A 257 -13.11 5.02 9.82
C GLU A 257 -14.41 4.36 9.36
N PHE A 258 -15.41 4.38 10.19
CA PHE A 258 -16.73 3.92 9.78
C PHE A 258 -17.81 4.90 10.19
N GLU A 259 -18.82 4.99 9.35
CA GLU A 259 -20.01 5.82 9.53
C GLU A 259 -21.23 4.94 9.26
N PHE A 260 -22.31 5.19 9.95
CA PHE A 260 -23.58 4.50 9.73
C PHE A 260 -24.71 5.53 9.67
N ARG A 261 -25.51 5.44 8.62
CA ARG A 261 -26.51 6.45 8.26
C ARG A 261 -27.94 5.98 8.37
N GLY A 262 -28.15 4.69 8.69
CA GLY A 262 -29.51 4.13 8.60
C GLY A 262 -30.07 4.37 7.20
N GLU A 263 -31.31 4.80 7.12
CA GLU A 263 -32.04 5.09 5.88
C GLU A 263 -31.89 6.55 5.37
N LYS A 264 -31.14 7.40 6.07
CA LYS A 264 -31.10 8.87 5.86
C LYS A 264 -30.50 9.33 4.54
N LYS A 265 -29.79 8.46 3.83
CA LYS A 265 -29.10 8.79 2.57
C LYS A 265 -29.41 7.78 1.46
N PRO A 266 -30.68 7.70 1.02
CA PRO A 266 -31.05 6.79 -0.06
C PRO A 266 -30.45 7.26 -1.40
N VAL A 267 -29.93 6.33 -2.19
CA VAL A 267 -29.46 6.59 -3.57
C VAL A 267 -30.52 6.29 -4.61
N LYS A 268 -31.57 5.56 -4.23
CA LYS A 268 -32.77 5.28 -5.05
C LYS A 268 -34.03 5.37 -4.19
N SER A 269 -35.16 5.49 -4.86
CA SER A 269 -36.46 5.56 -4.18
C SER A 269 -36.74 4.29 -3.37
N ASN A 270 -37.09 4.45 -2.11
CA ASN A 270 -37.55 3.35 -1.23
C ASN A 270 -38.95 2.84 -1.56
N LYS A 271 -39.64 3.46 -2.53
CA LYS A 271 -40.99 3.02 -2.94
C LYS A 271 -40.97 1.76 -3.81
N THR A 272 -39.80 1.37 -4.35
CA THR A 272 -39.66 0.19 -5.20
C THR A 272 -38.72 -0.84 -4.56
N GLY A 273 -38.99 -2.12 -4.79
CA GLY A 273 -38.12 -3.20 -4.30
C GLY A 273 -36.68 -3.10 -4.85
N GLU A 274 -36.54 -2.66 -6.10
CA GLU A 274 -35.21 -2.43 -6.70
C GLU A 274 -34.47 -1.27 -6.03
N GLY A 275 -35.17 -0.17 -5.76
CA GLY A 275 -34.57 0.98 -5.09
C GLY A 275 -34.14 0.62 -3.65
N LYS A 276 -34.96 -0.14 -2.92
CA LYS A 276 -34.58 -0.69 -1.61
C LYS A 276 -33.30 -1.54 -1.68
N LYS A 277 -33.21 -2.45 -2.68
CA LYS A 277 -31.98 -3.24 -2.89
C LYS A 277 -30.74 -2.36 -3.05
N LYS A 278 -30.85 -1.24 -3.78
CA LYS A 278 -29.74 -0.29 -3.97
C LYS A 278 -29.41 0.53 -2.72
N ASN A 279 -30.39 0.71 -1.82
CA ASN A 279 -30.20 1.44 -0.56
C ASN A 279 -29.52 0.58 0.52
N ARG A 280 -29.72 -0.74 0.49
CA ARG A 280 -29.04 -1.70 1.40
C ARG A 280 -27.59 -1.90 0.98
N ARG A 281 -26.72 -0.95 1.33
CA ARG A 281 -25.34 -0.94 0.85
C ARG A 281 -24.34 -0.42 1.87
N VAL A 282 -23.10 -0.72 1.60
CA VAL A 282 -21.94 -0.02 2.19
C VAL A 282 -21.18 0.69 1.08
N ASP A 283 -20.91 1.96 1.29
CA ASP A 283 -20.12 2.81 0.42
C ASP A 283 -18.72 3.01 1.01
N PHE A 284 -17.78 3.46 0.19
CA PHE A 284 -16.38 3.69 0.56
C PHE A 284 -15.91 5.07 0.12
N GLU A 285 -14.95 5.60 0.86
CA GLU A 285 -14.27 6.86 0.57
C GLU A 285 -12.83 6.77 1.05
N PHE A 286 -11.85 7.19 0.23
CA PHE A 286 -10.49 7.40 0.72
C PHE A 286 -10.39 8.74 1.43
N ILE A 287 -9.66 8.75 2.57
CA ILE A 287 -9.46 9.93 3.43
C ILE A 287 -8.01 10.05 3.89
#